data_5d95bc7c93dd3d0ce59bdefa07c7f949
#
_entry.id   5d95bc7c93dd3d0ce59bdefa07c7f949
#
_cell.length_a   1.000
_cell.length_b   1.000
_cell.length_c   1.000
_cell.angle_alpha   90.00
_cell.angle_beta   90.00
_cell.angle_gamma   90.00
#
_symmetry.space_group_name_H-M   'P 1'
#
loop_
_entity.id
_entity.type
_entity.pdbx_description
1 polymer ?
#
loop_
_entity_poly.entity_id
_entity_poly.type
_entity_poly.pdbx_seq_one_letter_code
_entity_poly.pdbx_strand_id
1 'polypeptide(L)'
;MDKDIQTSCPAADPQPVVQSAGMAAIFIVLSLADGDEAADTARDALGEVPAMLRTLNLRLPGAALSCVIGIGHDAWPRLFPDHPRPKGLHPMKAFKGAKHTAPATPGDLLLHIRATRTDAC
;
A
#
# COMPACT_ATOMS: atom_id res chain seq x y z
N MET A 1 29.41 -8.44 31.35
CA MET A 1 29.55 -7.46 30.26
C MET A 1 28.39 -7.66 29.29
N ASP A 2 27.36 -6.88 29.52
CA ASP A 2 26.18 -6.93 28.68
C ASP A 2 26.46 -6.16 27.41
N LYS A 3 26.82 -6.91 26.41
CA LYS A 3 26.70 -6.36 25.06
C LYS A 3 25.25 -6.46 24.72
N ASP A 4 24.62 -5.30 24.65
CA ASP A 4 23.31 -5.16 24.05
C ASP A 4 23.35 -5.82 22.68
N ILE A 5 22.83 -7.02 22.62
CA ILE A 5 22.51 -7.63 21.34
C ILE A 5 21.32 -6.83 20.85
N GLN A 6 21.60 -5.71 20.23
CA GLN A 6 20.63 -5.08 19.37
C GLN A 6 20.34 -6.10 18.27
N THR A 7 19.32 -6.89 18.50
CA THR A 7 18.64 -7.55 17.41
C THR A 7 18.03 -6.43 16.56
N SER A 8 18.86 -5.83 15.71
CA SER A 8 18.33 -4.99 14.67
C SER A 8 17.48 -5.91 13.80
N CYS A 9 16.16 -5.75 13.89
CA CYS A 9 15.31 -6.31 12.85
C CYS A 9 15.89 -5.85 11.51
N PRO A 10 16.14 -6.77 10.58
CA PRO A 10 16.59 -6.35 9.27
C PRO A 10 15.60 -5.33 8.73
N ALA A 11 16.12 -4.22 8.22
CA ALA A 11 15.27 -3.21 7.61
C ALA A 11 14.42 -3.88 6.54
N ALA A 12 13.11 -3.62 6.57
CA ALA A 12 12.21 -4.13 5.56
C ALA A 12 12.62 -3.59 4.20
N ASP A 13 12.59 -4.45 3.19
CA ASP A 13 12.86 -4.02 1.82
C ASP A 13 11.79 -3.00 1.39
N PRO A 14 12.19 -1.91 0.71
CA PRO A 14 11.23 -0.95 0.21
C PRO A 14 10.33 -1.58 -0.86
N GLN A 15 9.08 -1.11 -0.95
CA GLN A 15 8.17 -1.55 -1.98
C GLN A 15 8.68 -1.12 -3.38
N PRO A 16 8.46 -1.94 -4.42
CA PRO A 16 8.93 -1.65 -5.78
C PRO A 16 8.05 -0.60 -6.47
N VAL A 17 8.01 0.62 -5.94
CA VAL A 17 7.16 1.69 -6.44
C VAL A 17 7.54 2.11 -7.86
N VAL A 18 8.85 2.12 -8.16
CA VAL A 18 9.42 2.61 -9.42
C VAL A 18 9.72 1.46 -10.39
N GLN A 19 8.99 0.39 -10.31
CA GLN A 19 9.19 -0.75 -11.20
C GLN A 19 8.64 -0.45 -12.59
N SER A 20 9.27 -1.04 -13.62
CA SER A 20 8.79 -0.94 -15.00
C SER A 20 7.33 -1.36 -15.12
N ALA A 21 6.55 -0.62 -15.90
CA ALA A 21 5.16 -0.96 -16.17
C ALA A 21 5.10 -2.26 -16.98
N GLY A 22 4.18 -3.15 -16.56
CA GLY A 22 3.83 -4.33 -17.34
C GLY A 22 2.69 -4.02 -18.33
N MET A 23 2.18 -5.06 -18.97
CA MET A 23 1.04 -4.91 -19.89
C MET A 23 -0.30 -4.73 -19.16
N ALA A 24 -0.36 -5.05 -17.88
CA ALA A 24 -1.58 -4.96 -17.09
C ALA A 24 -1.33 -4.23 -15.77
N ALA A 25 -2.31 -3.42 -15.38
CA ALA A 25 -2.31 -2.74 -14.08
C ALA A 25 -3.74 -2.57 -13.59
N ILE A 26 -3.92 -2.69 -12.28
CA ILE A 26 -5.18 -2.40 -11.60
C ILE A 26 -4.86 -1.46 -10.44
N PHE A 27 -5.65 -0.39 -10.33
CA PHE A 27 -5.64 0.50 -9.18
C PHE A 27 -6.93 0.27 -8.39
N ILE A 28 -6.79 -0.06 -7.12
CA ILE A 28 -7.92 -0.24 -6.21
C ILE A 28 -7.78 0.77 -5.08
N VAL A 29 -8.79 1.62 -4.93
CA VAL A 29 -8.88 2.57 -3.82
C VAL A 29 -9.98 2.09 -2.89
N LEU A 30 -9.64 1.93 -1.62
CA LEU A 30 -10.56 1.43 -0.60
C LEU A 30 -10.73 2.48 0.50
N SER A 31 -11.93 2.54 1.04
CA SER A 31 -12.24 3.31 2.25
C SER A 31 -12.44 2.35 3.41
N LEU A 32 -11.89 2.68 4.56
CA LEU A 32 -12.10 1.92 5.79
C LEU A 32 -13.47 2.24 6.37
N ALA A 33 -14.21 1.21 6.72
CA ALA A 33 -15.42 1.38 7.52
C ALA A 33 -15.07 1.93 8.91
N ASP A 34 -16.04 2.50 9.58
CA ASP A 34 -15.85 3.00 10.94
C ASP A 34 -15.59 1.85 11.92
N GLY A 35 -14.85 2.16 12.98
CA GLY A 35 -14.57 1.24 14.07
C GLY A 35 -13.20 0.57 13.99
N ASP A 36 -12.77 0.07 15.14
CA ASP A 36 -11.46 -0.57 15.31
C ASP A 36 -11.37 -1.92 14.60
N GLU A 37 -12.49 -2.65 14.52
CA GLU A 37 -12.56 -3.94 13.85
C GLU A 37 -12.21 -3.82 12.36
N ALA A 38 -12.70 -2.78 11.69
CA ALA A 38 -12.40 -2.54 10.30
C ALA A 38 -10.90 -2.27 10.07
N ALA A 39 -10.28 -1.51 10.98
CA ALA A 39 -8.84 -1.24 10.92
C ALA A 39 -8.02 -2.51 11.17
N ASP A 40 -8.41 -3.34 12.14
CA ASP A 40 -7.74 -4.60 12.42
C ASP A 40 -7.84 -5.58 11.24
N THR A 41 -9.02 -5.72 10.66
CA THR A 41 -9.26 -6.54 9.47
C THR A 41 -8.41 -6.08 8.29
N ALA A 42 -8.36 -4.78 8.05
CA ALA A 42 -7.55 -4.21 6.97
C ALA A 42 -6.05 -4.45 7.19
N ARG A 43 -5.57 -4.28 8.42
CA ARG A 43 -4.17 -4.53 8.76
C ARG A 43 -3.80 -5.99 8.54
N ASP A 44 -4.64 -6.92 8.95
CA ASP A 44 -4.43 -8.34 8.76
C ASP A 44 -4.41 -8.71 7.27
N ALA A 45 -5.36 -8.19 6.50
CA ALA A 45 -5.42 -8.41 5.06
C ALA A 45 -4.18 -7.88 4.33
N LEU A 46 -3.71 -6.67 4.68
CA LEU A 46 -2.50 -6.11 4.11
C LEU A 46 -1.27 -6.94 4.45
N GLY A 47 -1.22 -7.52 5.64
CA GLY A 47 -0.14 -8.40 6.08
C GLY A 47 -0.05 -9.71 5.27
N GLU A 48 -1.15 -10.15 4.67
CA GLU A 48 -1.20 -11.36 3.86
C GLU A 48 -0.76 -11.15 2.41
N VAL A 49 -0.75 -9.92 1.93
CA VAL A 49 -0.43 -9.60 0.53
C VAL A 49 0.91 -10.19 0.06
N PRO A 50 2.02 -10.08 0.81
CA PRO A 50 3.29 -10.66 0.36
C PRO A 50 3.22 -12.17 0.12
N ALA A 51 2.54 -12.92 0.99
CA ALA A 51 2.37 -14.36 0.85
C ALA A 51 1.49 -14.71 -0.37
N MET A 52 0.43 -13.94 -0.58
CA MET A 52 -0.43 -14.11 -1.75
C MET A 52 0.34 -13.87 -3.04
N LEU A 53 1.16 -12.82 -3.10
CA LEU A 53 1.99 -12.54 -4.27
C LEU A 53 2.98 -13.67 -4.56
N ARG A 54 3.66 -14.18 -3.54
CA ARG A 54 4.56 -15.32 -3.70
C ARG A 54 3.85 -16.54 -4.28
N THR A 55 2.68 -16.87 -3.74
CA THR A 55 1.88 -18.01 -4.20
C THR A 55 1.44 -17.84 -5.65
N LEU A 56 0.93 -16.66 -6.00
CA LEU A 56 0.46 -16.38 -7.35
C LEU A 56 1.60 -16.38 -8.37
N ASN A 57 2.75 -15.82 -8.02
CA ASN A 57 3.91 -15.83 -8.90
C ASN A 57 4.49 -17.24 -9.12
N LEU A 58 4.36 -18.13 -8.13
CA LEU A 58 4.74 -19.53 -8.30
C LEU A 58 3.80 -20.27 -9.27
N ARG A 59 2.50 -19.95 -9.21
CA ARG A 59 1.50 -20.57 -10.09
C ARG A 59 1.49 -19.99 -11.50
N LEU A 60 1.89 -18.74 -11.65
CA LEU A 60 1.91 -18.00 -12.91
C LEU A 60 3.32 -17.51 -13.22
N PRO A 61 4.26 -18.42 -13.52
CA PRO A 61 5.62 -18.03 -13.83
C PRO A 61 5.64 -17.07 -15.02
N GLY A 62 6.44 -16.01 -14.92
CA GLY A 62 6.55 -15.00 -15.96
C GLY A 62 5.49 -13.89 -15.89
N ALA A 63 4.46 -14.01 -15.05
CA ALA A 63 3.48 -12.95 -14.84
C ALA A 63 4.08 -11.75 -14.11
N ALA A 64 5.10 -11.98 -13.28
CA ALA A 64 5.80 -10.96 -12.48
C ALA A 64 4.82 -10.04 -11.75
N LEU A 65 3.84 -10.66 -11.07
CA LEU A 65 2.81 -9.94 -10.35
C LEU A 65 3.42 -9.17 -9.18
N SER A 66 3.11 -7.90 -9.08
CA SER A 66 3.52 -7.03 -7.98
C SER A 66 2.35 -6.21 -7.47
N CYS A 67 2.42 -5.84 -6.20
CA CYS A 67 1.44 -4.99 -5.57
C CYS A 67 2.15 -3.95 -4.72
N VAL A 68 1.86 -2.68 -4.97
CA VAL A 68 2.30 -1.58 -4.12
C VAL A 68 1.10 -1.13 -3.29
N ILE A 69 1.31 -0.98 -1.99
CA ILE A 69 0.29 -0.58 -1.04
C ILE A 69 0.55 0.86 -0.64
N GLY A 70 -0.47 1.70 -0.78
CA GLY A 70 -0.47 3.07 -0.29
C GLY A 70 -1.43 3.23 0.88
N ILE A 71 -1.06 4.01 1.86
CA ILE A 71 -1.86 4.32 3.04
C ILE A 71 -2.16 5.81 3.04
N GLY A 72 -3.43 6.16 3.15
CA GLY A 72 -3.87 7.55 3.19
C GLY A 72 -3.55 8.24 4.51
N HIS A 73 -3.53 9.57 4.47
CA HIS A 73 -3.18 10.39 5.63
C HIS A 73 -4.07 10.09 6.85
N ASP A 74 -5.38 10.01 6.66
CA ASP A 74 -6.32 9.81 7.76
C ASP A 74 -6.43 8.33 8.19
N ALA A 75 -6.07 7.41 7.31
CA ALA A 75 -6.04 5.98 7.62
C ALA A 75 -4.83 5.60 8.47
N TRP A 76 -3.73 6.34 8.37
CA TRP A 76 -2.48 6.01 9.06
C TRP A 76 -2.67 5.80 10.57
N PRO A 77 -3.23 6.76 11.34
CA PRO A 77 -3.38 6.58 12.79
C PRO A 77 -4.36 5.46 13.17
N ARG A 78 -5.27 5.10 12.29
CA ARG A 78 -6.20 3.99 12.52
C ARG A 78 -5.52 2.64 12.34
N LEU A 79 -4.62 2.51 11.36
CA LEU A 79 -3.91 1.28 11.07
C LEU A 79 -2.66 1.11 11.92
N PHE A 80 -1.97 2.19 12.21
CA PHE A 80 -0.68 2.19 12.90
C PHE A 80 -0.68 3.19 14.07
N PRO A 81 -1.50 2.97 15.12
CA PRO A 81 -1.62 3.92 16.23
C PRO A 81 -0.32 4.11 17.01
N ASP A 82 0.56 3.11 17.00
CA ASP A 82 1.84 3.15 17.72
C ASP A 82 2.99 3.75 16.91
N HIS A 83 2.73 4.15 15.68
CA HIS A 83 3.74 4.68 14.77
C HIS A 83 3.36 6.11 14.34
N PRO A 84 4.28 7.07 14.44
CA PRO A 84 3.98 8.42 14.00
C PRO A 84 3.75 8.46 12.48
N ARG A 85 2.86 9.35 12.06
CA ARG A 85 2.61 9.59 10.64
C ARG A 85 3.89 10.10 9.97
N PRO A 86 4.28 9.55 8.80
CA PRO A 86 5.43 10.06 8.05
C PRO A 86 5.30 11.55 7.75
N LYS A 87 6.39 12.29 7.86
CA LYS A 87 6.39 13.75 7.68
C LYS A 87 5.95 14.20 6.29
N GLY A 88 6.21 13.38 5.27
CA GLY A 88 5.80 13.67 3.90
C GLY A 88 4.36 13.29 3.58
N LEU A 89 3.65 12.66 4.50
CA LEU A 89 2.28 12.23 4.28
C LEU A 89 1.32 13.36 4.63
N HIS A 90 0.74 13.98 3.60
CA HIS A 90 -0.19 15.09 3.71
C HIS A 90 -1.59 14.68 3.28
N PRO A 91 -2.65 15.34 3.82
CA PRO A 91 -3.99 15.16 3.28
C PRO A 91 -4.04 15.69 1.85
N MET A 92 -4.86 15.05 1.02
CA MET A 92 -5.13 15.56 -0.32
C MET A 92 -5.87 16.89 -0.24
N LYS A 93 -5.54 17.80 -1.15
CA LYS A 93 -6.19 19.10 -1.24
C LYS A 93 -6.66 19.36 -2.67
N ALA A 94 -7.75 20.12 -2.78
CA ALA A 94 -8.25 20.55 -4.08
C ALA A 94 -7.33 21.60 -4.69
N PHE A 95 -7.19 21.58 -6.01
CA PHE A 95 -6.48 22.59 -6.78
C PHE A 95 -7.48 23.35 -7.65
N LYS A 96 -7.55 24.66 -7.46
CA LYS A 96 -8.43 25.53 -8.22
C LYS A 96 -7.63 26.28 -9.27
N GLY A 97 -7.94 26.03 -10.54
CA GLY A 97 -7.45 26.80 -11.67
C GLY A 97 -8.42 27.90 -12.06
N ALA A 98 -8.05 28.68 -13.09
CA ALA A 98 -8.89 29.75 -13.60
C ALA A 98 -10.22 29.26 -14.20
N LYS A 99 -10.23 28.09 -14.83
CA LYS A 99 -11.39 27.51 -15.51
C LYS A 99 -11.85 26.16 -14.92
N HIS A 100 -10.97 25.44 -14.27
CA HIS A 100 -11.22 24.08 -13.79
C HIS A 100 -10.77 23.92 -12.36
N THR A 101 -11.43 23.03 -11.65
CA THR A 101 -11.05 22.63 -10.28
C THR A 101 -10.79 21.13 -10.28
N ALA A 102 -9.63 20.71 -9.74
CA ALA A 102 -9.34 19.34 -9.42
C ALA A 102 -9.74 19.12 -7.95
N PRO A 103 -10.83 18.39 -7.67
CA PRO A 103 -11.26 18.16 -6.28
C PRO A 103 -10.30 17.23 -5.57
N ALA A 104 -10.25 17.35 -4.25
CA ALA A 104 -9.59 16.35 -3.42
C ALA A 104 -10.45 15.09 -3.37
N THR A 105 -9.89 13.96 -3.77
CA THR A 105 -10.56 12.65 -3.73
C THR A 105 -9.74 11.66 -2.90
N PRO A 106 -9.69 11.84 -1.57
CA PRO A 106 -8.90 11.00 -0.71
C PRO A 106 -9.44 9.58 -0.65
N GLY A 107 -8.53 8.62 -0.41
CA GLY A 107 -8.85 7.24 -0.08
C GLY A 107 -8.04 6.81 1.13
N ASP A 108 -8.44 5.72 1.76
CA ASP A 108 -7.75 5.20 2.93
C ASP A 108 -6.62 4.25 2.55
N LEU A 109 -6.87 3.39 1.57
CA LEU A 109 -5.90 2.42 1.06
C LEU A 109 -5.85 2.48 -0.45
N LEU A 110 -4.65 2.33 -1.00
CA LEU A 110 -4.42 2.18 -2.43
C LEU A 110 -3.68 0.87 -2.67
N LEU A 111 -4.18 0.06 -3.57
CA LEU A 111 -3.47 -1.10 -4.09
C LEU A 111 -3.19 -0.86 -5.56
N HIS A 112 -1.92 -0.85 -5.93
CA HIS A 112 -1.48 -0.78 -7.32
C HIS A 112 -0.89 -2.12 -7.69
N ILE A 113 -1.65 -2.90 -8.45
CA ILE A 113 -1.28 -4.24 -8.90
C ILE A 113 -0.81 -4.16 -10.34
N ARG A 114 0.33 -4.76 -10.62
CA ARG A 114 0.94 -4.80 -11.95
C ARG A 114 1.31 -6.21 -12.32
N ALA A 115 1.17 -6.53 -13.59
CA ALA A 115 1.59 -7.81 -14.16
C ALA A 115 2.08 -7.63 -15.59
N THR A 116 2.86 -8.61 -16.07
CA THR A 116 3.30 -8.66 -17.47
C THR A 116 2.21 -9.15 -18.41
N ARG A 117 1.16 -9.79 -17.87
CA ARG A 117 0.06 -10.41 -18.60
C ARG A 117 -1.27 -9.92 -18.07
N THR A 118 -2.24 -9.74 -18.96
CA THR A 118 -3.58 -9.25 -18.62
C THR A 118 -4.42 -10.25 -17.80
N ASP A 119 -4.12 -11.52 -17.90
CA ASP A 119 -4.84 -12.57 -17.19
C ASP A 119 -4.32 -12.82 -15.75
N ALA A 120 -3.31 -12.09 -15.32
CA ALA A 120 -2.68 -12.26 -14.02
C ALA A 120 -3.02 -11.17 -13.00
N CYS A 121 -3.65 -10.07 -13.43
CA CYS A 121 -4.06 -8.99 -12.53
C CYS A 121 -5.38 -9.24 -11.80
#